data_ca97f32c2eb9faa85b41495ce4a394de
#
_entry.id   ca97f32c2eb9faa85b41495ce4a394de
#
_cell.length_a   1.000
_cell.length_b   1.000
_cell.length_c   1.000
_cell.angle_alpha   90.00
_cell.angle_beta   90.00
_cell.angle_gamma   90.00
#
_symmetry.space_group_name_H-M   'P 1'
#
loop_
_entity.id
_entity.type
_entity.pdbx_description
1 polymer ?
#
loop_
_entity_poly.entity_id
_entity_poly.type
_entity_poly.pdbx_seq_one_letter_code
_entity_poly.pdbx_strand_id
1 'polypeptide(L)'
;MVLGCFFYRKVTKIMKLQHIIIIFVIIVVPIALVLSMYINMQIKTINNQTKYDNILINASYDGIKAFQLNTANNMYSTISNSKIRDIEAAVNVFFNSLATNMGTSGYSKADLQPYIPAIMVNLYDGYYIYSNYYDTEYDGN
;
A
#
# COMPACT_ATOMS: atom_id res chain seq x y z
N MET A 1 12.16 11.84 -74.40
CA MET A 1 11.38 12.71 -73.46
C MET A 1 10.45 11.96 -72.48
N VAL A 2 10.33 10.65 -72.56
CA VAL A 2 9.42 9.84 -71.74
C VAL A 2 10.09 9.35 -70.41
N LEU A 3 11.43 9.15 -70.36
CA LEU A 3 12.14 8.67 -69.17
C LEU A 3 12.19 9.71 -68.05
N GLY A 4 12.24 11.01 -68.36
CA GLY A 4 12.29 12.05 -67.31
C GLY A 4 11.00 12.18 -66.52
N CYS A 5 9.84 11.95 -67.13
CA CYS A 5 8.55 12.06 -66.48
C CYS A 5 8.27 10.89 -65.52
N PHE A 6 8.80 9.70 -65.83
CA PHE A 6 8.66 8.52 -64.99
C PHE A 6 9.56 8.62 -63.71
N PHE A 7 10.75 9.18 -63.85
CA PHE A 7 11.66 9.41 -62.74
C PHE A 7 11.13 10.49 -61.80
N TYR A 8 10.59 11.55 -62.29
CA TYR A 8 10.00 12.64 -61.51
C TYR A 8 8.79 12.15 -60.67
N ARG A 9 7.94 11.30 -61.28
CA ARG A 9 6.77 10.74 -60.60
C ARG A 9 7.17 9.77 -59.46
N LYS A 10 8.28 9.05 -59.61
CA LYS A 10 8.79 8.12 -58.59
C LYS A 10 9.42 8.87 -57.41
N VAL A 11 10.17 9.94 -57.69
CA VAL A 11 10.81 10.80 -56.69
C VAL A 11 9.78 11.55 -55.85
N THR A 12 8.74 12.11 -56.45
CA THR A 12 7.67 12.81 -55.72
C THR A 12 6.84 11.87 -54.86
N LYS A 13 6.67 10.61 -55.27
CA LYS A 13 5.97 9.59 -54.45
C LYS A 13 6.80 9.17 -53.24
N ILE A 14 8.13 9.06 -53.38
CA ILE A 14 9.06 8.74 -52.31
C ILE A 14 9.12 9.91 -51.31
N MET A 15 9.16 11.16 -51.78
CA MET A 15 9.17 12.34 -50.90
C MET A 15 7.88 12.46 -50.08
N LYS A 16 6.72 12.14 -50.66
CA LYS A 16 5.44 12.11 -49.93
C LYS A 16 5.45 11.03 -48.84
N LEU A 17 5.99 9.86 -49.15
CA LEU A 17 6.09 8.75 -48.17
C LEU A 17 7.02 9.11 -47.00
N GLN A 18 8.16 9.75 -47.28
CA GLN A 18 9.09 10.20 -46.23
C GLN A 18 8.45 11.23 -45.28
N HIS A 19 7.69 12.18 -45.82
CA HIS A 19 6.98 13.17 -44.98
C HIS A 19 5.95 12.51 -44.06
N ILE A 20 5.21 11.52 -44.56
CA ILE A 20 4.24 10.78 -43.75
C ILE A 20 4.94 10.02 -42.61
N ILE A 21 6.07 9.38 -42.91
CA ILE A 21 6.85 8.66 -41.91
C ILE A 21 7.37 9.61 -40.81
N ILE A 22 7.89 10.76 -41.19
CA ILE A 22 8.41 11.77 -40.25
C ILE A 22 7.28 12.28 -39.37
N ILE A 23 6.13 12.61 -39.90
CA ILE A 23 4.95 13.07 -39.13
C ILE A 23 4.50 11.97 -38.18
N PHE A 24 4.45 10.72 -38.64
CA PHE A 24 4.09 9.58 -37.79
C PHE A 24 5.05 9.43 -36.60
N VAL A 25 6.35 9.49 -36.83
CA VAL A 25 7.36 9.38 -35.77
C VAL A 25 7.22 10.54 -34.77
N ILE A 26 7.05 11.77 -35.24
CA ILE A 26 6.91 12.96 -34.39
C ILE A 26 5.68 12.85 -33.47
N ILE A 27 4.60 12.23 -33.92
CA ILE A 27 3.36 12.10 -33.16
C ILE A 27 3.41 10.86 -32.27
N VAL A 28 3.78 9.71 -32.80
CA VAL A 28 3.68 8.41 -32.10
C VAL A 28 4.75 8.27 -31.00
N VAL A 29 5.97 8.73 -31.26
CA VAL A 29 7.06 8.60 -30.26
C VAL A 29 6.76 9.35 -28.96
N PRO A 30 6.33 10.62 -28.96
CA PRO A 30 5.97 11.31 -27.73
C PRO A 30 4.81 10.64 -26.98
N ILE A 31 3.79 10.19 -27.70
CA ILE A 31 2.66 9.49 -27.11
C ILE A 31 3.13 8.19 -26.43
N ALA A 32 3.98 7.40 -27.10
CA ALA A 32 4.53 6.17 -26.56
C ALA A 32 5.38 6.42 -25.31
N LEU A 33 6.17 7.49 -25.27
CA LEU A 33 6.94 7.88 -24.11
C LEU A 33 6.05 8.25 -22.91
N VAL A 34 5.01 9.07 -23.15
CA VAL A 34 4.07 9.45 -22.08
C VAL A 34 3.34 8.22 -21.53
N LEU A 35 2.88 7.32 -22.39
CA LEU A 35 2.23 6.07 -21.98
C LEU A 35 3.20 5.19 -21.18
N SER A 36 4.45 5.07 -21.60
CA SER A 36 5.48 4.31 -20.89
C SER A 36 5.74 4.88 -19.48
N MET A 37 5.83 6.20 -19.37
CA MET A 37 5.99 6.86 -18.05
C MET A 37 4.77 6.63 -17.16
N TYR A 38 3.57 6.72 -17.70
CA TYR A 38 2.33 6.46 -16.96
C TYR A 38 2.26 5.03 -16.44
N ILE A 39 2.56 4.04 -17.29
CA ILE A 39 2.59 2.63 -16.89
C ILE A 39 3.62 2.39 -15.77
N ASN A 40 4.82 2.97 -15.90
CA ASN A 40 5.85 2.84 -14.88
C ASN A 40 5.44 3.45 -13.52
N MET A 41 4.72 4.58 -13.53
CA MET A 41 4.16 5.16 -12.30
C MET A 41 3.11 4.23 -11.67
N GLN A 42 2.22 3.66 -12.47
CA GLN A 42 1.20 2.72 -12.00
C GLN A 42 1.84 1.48 -11.35
N ILE A 43 2.84 0.90 -11.99
CA ILE A 43 3.58 -0.25 -11.45
C ILE A 43 4.22 0.09 -10.10
N LYS A 44 4.87 1.25 -9.98
CA LYS A 44 5.46 1.70 -8.71
C LYS A 44 4.41 1.88 -7.62
N THR A 45 3.26 2.46 -7.95
CA THR A 45 2.16 2.66 -7.02
C THR A 45 1.62 1.32 -6.51
N ILE A 46 1.36 0.37 -7.41
CA ILE A 46 0.88 -0.97 -7.06
C ILE A 46 1.91 -1.70 -6.20
N ASN A 47 3.19 -1.65 -6.55
CA ASN A 47 4.24 -2.29 -5.77
C ASN A 47 4.34 -1.70 -4.35
N ASN A 48 4.21 -0.38 -4.21
CA ASN A 48 4.20 0.27 -2.90
C ASN A 48 2.96 -0.13 -2.10
N GLN A 49 1.77 -0.14 -2.69
CA GLN A 49 0.55 -0.61 -2.03
C GLN A 49 0.72 -2.04 -1.54
N THR A 50 1.14 -2.97 -2.41
CA THR A 50 1.37 -4.36 -2.03
C THR A 50 2.38 -4.49 -0.89
N LYS A 51 3.44 -3.67 -0.91
CA LYS A 51 4.42 -3.66 0.18
C LYS A 51 3.78 -3.22 1.50
N TYR A 52 3.02 -2.13 1.52
CA TYR A 52 2.36 -1.64 2.74
C TYR A 52 1.27 -2.60 3.24
N ASP A 53 0.50 -3.20 2.34
CA ASP A 53 -0.50 -4.20 2.69
C ASP A 53 0.15 -5.41 3.38
N ASN A 54 1.25 -5.92 2.84
CA ASN A 54 1.99 -7.03 3.46
C ASN A 54 2.55 -6.65 4.84
N ILE A 55 3.06 -5.44 5.00
CA ILE A 55 3.57 -4.94 6.28
C ILE A 55 2.43 -4.89 7.32
N LEU A 56 1.27 -4.35 6.95
CA LEU A 56 0.10 -4.28 7.82
C LEU A 56 -0.43 -5.66 8.20
N ILE A 57 -0.51 -6.57 7.23
CA ILE A 57 -0.93 -7.96 7.47
C ILE A 57 0.02 -8.64 8.45
N ASN A 58 1.33 -8.55 8.23
CA ASN A 58 2.32 -9.17 9.11
C ASN A 58 2.24 -8.59 10.54
N ALA A 59 2.16 -7.26 10.66
CA ALA A 59 2.00 -6.61 11.96
C ALA A 59 0.71 -7.05 12.68
N SER A 60 -0.39 -7.21 11.93
CA SER A 60 -1.65 -7.71 12.47
C SER A 60 -1.55 -9.15 12.97
N TYR A 61 -0.88 -10.03 12.23
CA TYR A 61 -0.62 -11.40 12.68
C TYR A 61 0.23 -11.46 13.93
N ASP A 62 1.28 -10.64 14.01
CA ASP A 62 2.14 -10.57 15.19
C ASP A 62 1.37 -10.07 16.41
N GLY A 63 0.52 -9.06 16.25
CA GLY A 63 -0.36 -8.58 17.29
C GLY A 63 -1.34 -9.65 17.79
N ILE A 64 -2.00 -10.37 16.89
CA ILE A 64 -2.92 -11.48 17.24
C ILE A 64 -2.16 -12.59 17.95
N LYS A 65 -0.97 -12.93 17.49
CA LYS A 65 -0.14 -13.96 18.11
C LYS A 65 0.29 -13.57 19.52
N ALA A 66 0.66 -12.32 19.73
CA ALA A 66 0.98 -11.81 21.08
C ALA A 66 -0.22 -11.89 22.02
N PHE A 67 -1.41 -11.50 21.54
CA PHE A 67 -2.66 -11.64 22.27
C PHE A 67 -2.92 -13.09 22.69
N GLN A 68 -2.79 -14.04 21.76
CA GLN A 68 -3.01 -15.46 22.02
C GLN A 68 -2.01 -16.03 23.01
N LEU A 69 -0.72 -15.71 22.89
CA LEU A 69 0.34 -16.19 23.78
C LEU A 69 0.15 -15.67 25.19
N ASN A 70 -0.13 -14.38 25.36
CA ASN A 70 -0.33 -13.79 26.68
C ASN A 70 -1.62 -14.31 27.34
N THR A 71 -2.67 -14.51 26.56
CA THR A 71 -3.92 -15.11 27.07
C THR A 71 -3.70 -16.56 27.51
N ALA A 72 -2.94 -17.34 26.75
CA ALA A 72 -2.66 -18.75 27.08
C ALA A 72 -1.70 -18.91 28.28
N ASN A 73 -0.75 -17.99 28.46
CA ASN A 73 0.22 -18.03 29.55
C ASN A 73 -0.33 -17.45 30.85
N ASN A 74 -1.49 -16.81 30.83
CA ASN A 74 -2.06 -16.25 32.03
C ASN A 74 -2.76 -17.37 32.84
N MET A 75 -2.23 -17.65 34.03
CA MET A 75 -2.72 -18.70 34.94
C MET A 75 -4.20 -18.50 35.34
N TYR A 76 -4.73 -17.31 35.15
CA TYR A 76 -6.12 -16.94 35.40
C TYR A 76 -7.05 -17.09 34.20
N SER A 77 -6.54 -17.56 33.07
CA SER A 77 -7.34 -17.72 31.82
C SER A 77 -8.45 -18.78 31.96
N THR A 78 -8.35 -19.67 32.92
CA THR A 78 -9.35 -20.72 33.25
C THR A 78 -10.51 -20.26 34.12
N ILE A 79 -10.45 -19.05 34.66
CA ILE A 79 -11.53 -18.50 35.45
C ILE A 79 -12.46 -17.75 34.52
N SER A 80 -13.73 -18.15 34.47
CA SER A 80 -14.80 -17.62 33.59
C SER A 80 -15.03 -16.10 33.68
N ASN A 81 -14.25 -15.40 34.45
CA ASN A 81 -14.28 -13.96 34.66
C ASN A 81 -12.97 -13.26 34.20
N SER A 82 -12.09 -13.97 33.49
CA SER A 82 -10.84 -13.39 33.01
C SER A 82 -11.09 -12.44 31.83
N LYS A 83 -11.56 -11.24 32.13
CA LYS A 83 -11.53 -10.08 31.25
C LYS A 83 -10.11 -9.57 30.99
N ILE A 84 -9.09 -10.28 31.47
CA ILE A 84 -7.68 -9.94 31.27
C ILE A 84 -7.25 -10.48 29.90
N ARG A 85 -7.82 -9.90 28.87
CA ARG A 85 -7.33 -10.05 27.51
C ARG A 85 -6.30 -8.96 27.33
N ASP A 86 -5.08 -9.35 27.08
CA ASP A 86 -3.98 -8.39 26.94
C ASP A 86 -4.00 -7.73 25.57
N ILE A 87 -5.05 -6.91 25.35
CA ILE A 87 -5.23 -6.13 24.15
C ILE A 87 -4.09 -5.12 24.02
N GLU A 88 -3.59 -4.62 25.13
CA GLU A 88 -2.47 -3.69 25.15
C GLU A 88 -1.19 -4.34 24.61
N ALA A 89 -0.90 -5.58 25.01
CA ALA A 89 0.21 -6.34 24.43
C ALA A 89 0.05 -6.53 22.93
N ALA A 90 -1.15 -6.88 22.47
CA ALA A 90 -1.44 -7.02 21.04
C ALA A 90 -1.18 -5.72 20.27
N VAL A 91 -1.66 -4.60 20.80
CA VAL A 91 -1.48 -3.28 20.18
C VAL A 91 -0.01 -2.87 20.19
N ASN A 92 0.71 -3.08 21.27
CA ASN A 92 2.13 -2.75 21.37
C ASN A 92 2.97 -3.58 20.40
N VAL A 93 2.70 -4.89 20.28
CA VAL A 93 3.40 -5.76 19.33
C VAL A 93 3.05 -5.38 17.89
N PHE A 94 1.80 -5.04 17.61
CA PHE A 94 1.39 -4.54 16.28
C PHE A 94 2.21 -3.31 15.87
N PHE A 95 2.32 -2.29 16.73
CA PHE A 95 3.09 -1.09 16.41
C PHE A 95 4.59 -1.37 16.29
N ASN A 96 5.15 -2.23 17.14
CA ASN A 96 6.57 -2.61 17.05
C ASN A 96 6.88 -3.38 15.75
N SER A 97 6.01 -4.34 15.40
CA SER A 97 6.14 -5.09 14.15
C SER A 97 5.99 -4.17 12.93
N LEU A 98 5.03 -3.24 12.99
CA LEU A 98 4.83 -2.24 11.94
C LEU A 98 6.08 -1.38 11.75
N ALA A 99 6.65 -0.82 12.83
CA ALA A 99 7.87 -0.02 12.79
C ALA A 99 9.04 -0.81 12.19
N THR A 100 9.22 -2.04 12.63
CA THR A 100 10.30 -2.92 12.17
C THR A 100 10.17 -3.22 10.68
N ASN A 101 8.97 -3.60 10.23
CA ASN A 101 8.72 -3.96 8.84
C ASN A 101 8.75 -2.76 7.88
N MET A 102 8.45 -1.55 8.37
CA MET A 102 8.62 -0.32 7.60
C MET A 102 10.07 0.14 7.50
N GLY A 103 10.99 -0.49 8.23
CA GLY A 103 12.40 -0.09 8.29
C GLY A 103 12.62 1.18 9.12
N THR A 104 11.65 1.55 9.92
CA THR A 104 11.68 2.70 10.85
C THR A 104 11.99 2.22 12.27
N SER A 105 12.97 1.32 12.40
CA SER A 105 13.43 0.86 13.70
C SER A 105 13.92 2.05 14.53
N GLY A 106 13.25 2.33 15.63
CA GLY A 106 13.47 3.52 16.46
C GLY A 106 12.25 4.44 16.57
N TYR A 107 11.25 4.27 15.71
CA TYR A 107 9.95 4.92 15.91
C TYR A 107 9.19 4.20 17.03
N SER A 108 8.69 4.99 17.96
CA SER A 108 7.85 4.50 19.03
C SER A 108 6.39 4.33 18.59
N LYS A 109 5.59 3.68 19.41
CA LYS A 109 4.13 3.63 19.24
C LYS A 109 3.56 5.04 19.08
N ALA A 110 4.02 6.01 19.86
CA ALA A 110 3.57 7.41 19.80
C ALA A 110 3.83 8.07 18.45
N ASP A 111 4.92 7.72 17.77
CA ASP A 111 5.26 8.28 16.46
C ASP A 111 4.39 7.73 15.33
N LEU A 112 3.96 6.47 15.44
CA LEU A 112 3.15 5.78 14.44
C LEU A 112 1.63 5.95 14.67
N GLN A 113 1.23 6.18 15.89
CA GLN A 113 -0.16 6.30 16.30
C GLN A 113 -0.97 7.37 15.53
N PRO A 114 -0.41 8.54 15.16
CA PRO A 114 -1.13 9.53 14.36
C PRO A 114 -1.51 9.05 12.96
N TYR A 115 -0.81 8.06 12.42
CA TYR A 115 -1.05 7.51 11.09
C TYR A 115 -2.06 6.36 11.08
N ILE A 116 -2.42 5.85 12.27
CA ILE A 116 -3.37 4.75 12.45
C ILE A 116 -4.53 5.26 13.31
N PRO A 117 -5.63 5.65 12.69
CA PRO A 117 -6.73 6.32 13.40
C PRO A 117 -7.44 5.40 14.39
N ALA A 118 -7.51 4.09 14.09
CA ALA A 118 -8.10 3.10 14.97
C ALA A 118 -7.62 1.69 14.65
N ILE A 119 -7.57 0.83 15.67
CA ILE A 119 -7.37 -0.62 15.54
C ILE A 119 -8.60 -1.28 16.13
N MET A 120 -9.28 -2.11 15.34
CA MET A 120 -10.41 -2.90 15.81
C MET A 120 -9.98 -4.34 16.00
N VAL A 121 -10.15 -4.85 17.21
CA VAL A 121 -9.94 -6.26 17.55
C VAL A 121 -11.31 -6.92 17.68
N ASN A 122 -11.62 -7.81 16.74
CA ASN A 122 -12.90 -8.53 16.72
C ASN A 122 -12.72 -9.89 17.40
N LEU A 123 -13.52 -10.16 18.42
CA LEU A 123 -13.52 -11.37 19.23
C LEU A 123 -14.89 -12.02 19.16
N TYR A 124 -14.99 -13.28 19.61
CA TYR A 124 -16.28 -14.02 19.58
C TYR A 124 -17.37 -13.44 20.48
N ASP A 125 -17.00 -12.65 21.49
CA ASP A 125 -17.88 -12.02 22.47
C ASP A 125 -18.09 -10.51 22.25
N GLY A 126 -17.51 -9.95 21.18
CA GLY A 126 -17.61 -8.55 20.83
C GLY A 126 -16.41 -8.00 20.12
N TYR A 127 -16.28 -6.71 20.13
CA TYR A 127 -15.14 -6.03 19.51
C TYR A 127 -14.59 -4.96 20.46
N TYR A 128 -13.29 -4.72 20.34
CA TYR A 128 -12.59 -3.65 21.03
C TYR A 128 -12.04 -2.67 19.99
N ILE A 129 -12.22 -1.38 20.23
CA ILE A 129 -11.66 -0.34 19.38
C ILE A 129 -10.58 0.38 20.19
N TYR A 130 -9.36 0.32 19.68
CA TYR A 130 -8.27 1.16 20.15
C TYR A 130 -8.20 2.38 19.24
N SER A 131 -8.45 3.57 19.79
CA SER A 131 -8.40 4.84 19.06
C SER A 131 -7.58 5.85 19.85
N ASN A 132 -6.82 6.68 19.11
CA ASN A 132 -6.02 7.75 19.69
C ASN A 132 -6.86 9.00 20.02
N TYR A 133 -8.10 9.06 19.53
CA TYR A 133 -8.90 10.29 19.53
C TYR A 133 -9.91 10.39 20.67
N TYR A 134 -10.13 9.32 21.43
CA TYR A 134 -11.16 9.30 22.46
C TYR A 134 -10.62 8.72 23.77
N ASP A 135 -10.06 9.62 24.56
CA ASP A 135 -9.99 9.48 26.01
C ASP A 135 -11.18 10.28 26.62
N THR A 136 -12.35 10.05 26.08
CA THR A 136 -13.57 10.46 26.76
C THR A 136 -14.03 9.27 27.56
N GLU A 137 -13.70 9.29 28.83
CA GLU A 137 -14.41 8.56 29.87
C GLU A 137 -15.91 8.78 29.63
N TYR A 138 -16.59 7.75 29.06
CA TYR A 138 -18.03 7.75 28.94
C TYR A 138 -18.54 7.50 30.36
N ASP A 139 -18.75 8.57 31.09
CA ASP A 139 -19.44 8.56 32.37
C ASP A 139 -20.91 8.28 32.04
N GLY A 140 -21.26 7.00 32.09
CA GLY A 140 -22.62 6.53 31.87
C GLY A 140 -23.50 6.92 33.02
N ASN A 141 -24.15 8.08 32.91
CA ASN A 141 -25.36 8.46 33.65
C ASN A 141 -26.49 8.68 32.69
#